data_0b1789da826a29ae474daf95658af44e
#
_entry.id   0b1789da826a29ae474daf95658af44e
#
_cell.length_a   1.000
_cell.length_b   1.000
_cell.length_c   1.000
_cell.angle_alpha   90.00
_cell.angle_beta   90.00
_cell.angle_gamma   90.00
#
_symmetry.space_group_name_H-M   'P 1'
#
loop_
_entity.id
_entity.type
_entity.pdbx_description
1 polymer ?
#
loop_
_entity_poly.entity_id
_entity_poly.type
_entity_poly.pdbx_seq_one_letter_code
_entity_poly.pdbx_strand_id
1 'polypeptide(L)' 'VTDLGGLARPGSAYMQIGTAYYNLKRYGQAMQAFKEATAFSDYRDQAKQWVVFVSQEIERERVVRGDT' A
#
# COMPACT_ATOMS: atom_id res chain seq x y z
N VAL A 1 -23.62 12.34 1.63
CA VAL A 1 -23.17 12.23 1.79
C VAL A 1 -22.35 12.10 1.95
N THR A 2 -22.27 12.36 1.92
CA THR A 2 -21.57 12.25 2.07
C THR A 2 -20.68 12.22 2.26
N ASP A 3 -20.64 12.41 2.50
CA ASP A 3 -19.84 12.35 2.70
C ASP A 3 -19.16 12.04 2.95
N LEU A 4 -19.40 12.19 3.06
CA LEU A 4 -18.83 11.85 3.25
C LEU A 4 -17.89 11.54 3.40
N GLY A 5 -17.78 11.54 3.52
CA GLY A 5 -16.93 11.31 3.63
C GLY A 5 -16.18 11.15 3.81
N GLY A 6 -16.17 11.26 3.95
CA GLY A 6 -15.42 11.19 4.13
C GLY A 6 -14.89 11.13 4.18
N LEU A 7 -15.41 11.38 4.26
CA LEU A 7 -14.93 11.40 4.14
C LEU A 7 -13.91 11.32 3.99
N ALA A 8 -14.26 11.65 4.20
CA ALA A 8 -13.17 10.93 3.81
C ALA A 8 -11.82 11.48 3.86
N ARG A 9 -10.97 10.65 4.24
CA ARG A 9 -9.58 10.98 4.31
C ARG A 9 -8.88 10.26 3.18
N PRO A 10 -8.32 11.00 2.23
CA PRO A 10 -7.67 10.35 1.09
C PRO A 10 -6.57 9.39 1.50
N GLY A 11 -5.81 9.77 2.54
CA GLY A 11 -4.75 8.87 3.00
C GLY A 11 -5.28 7.53 3.46
N SER A 12 -6.41 7.55 4.19
CA SER A 12 -7.03 6.33 4.65
C SER A 12 -7.48 5.48 3.47
N ALA A 13 -8.02 6.11 2.44
CA ALA A 13 -8.47 5.38 1.26
C ALA A 13 -7.30 4.68 0.58
N TYR A 14 -6.17 5.38 0.45
CA TYR A 14 -5.00 4.78 -0.18
C TYR A 14 -4.47 3.62 0.66
N MET A 15 -4.51 3.75 1.99
CA MET A 15 -4.07 2.66 2.85
C MET A 15 -4.95 1.43 2.66
N GLN A 16 -6.25 1.62 2.56
CA GLN A 16 -7.16 0.52 2.35
C GLN A 16 -6.97 -0.12 0.99
N ILE A 17 -6.80 0.71 -0.03
CA ILE A 17 -6.57 0.20 -1.37
C ILE A 17 -5.29 -0.61 -1.41
N GLY A 18 -4.24 -0.07 -0.80
CA GLY A 18 -2.97 -0.79 -0.76
C GLY A 18 -3.10 -2.14 -0.07
N THR A 19 -3.80 -2.16 1.06
CA THR A 19 -4.01 -3.40 1.79
C THR A 19 -4.80 -4.41 0.94
N ALA A 20 -5.82 -3.92 0.24
CA ALA A 20 -6.62 -4.80 -0.60
C ALA A 20 -5.79 -5.42 -1.71
N TYR A 21 -4.98 -4.60 -2.38
CA TYR A 21 -4.10 -5.12 -3.42
C TYR A 21 -3.10 -6.11 -2.83
N TYR A 22 -2.56 -5.79 -1.66
CA TYR A 22 -1.62 -6.69 -1.01
C TYR A 22 -2.27 -8.06 -0.77
N ASN A 23 -3.51 -8.07 -0.30
CA ASN A 23 -4.22 -9.32 -0.06
C ASN A 23 -4.46 -10.10 -1.34
N LEU A 24 -4.58 -9.39 -2.45
CA LEU A 24 -4.72 -10.02 -3.75
C LEU A 24 -3.38 -10.39 -4.38
N LYS A 25 -2.32 -10.16 -3.64
CA LYS A 25 -0.95 -10.41 -4.11
C LYS A 25 -0.56 -9.55 -5.31
N ARG A 26 -1.22 -8.43 -5.45
CA ARG A 26 -0.89 -7.46 -6.48
C ARG A 26 0.05 -6.43 -5.88
N TYR A 27 1.26 -6.86 -5.64
CA TYR A 27 2.21 -6.09 -4.85
C TYR A 27 2.62 -4.78 -5.51
N GLY A 28 2.78 -4.77 -6.83
CA GLY A 28 3.11 -3.54 -7.52
C GLY A 28 2.06 -2.45 -7.32
N GLN A 29 0.81 -2.84 -7.41
CA GLN A 29 -0.29 -1.89 -7.22
C GLN A 29 -0.42 -1.50 -5.76
N ALA A 30 -0.21 -2.45 -4.85
CA ALA A 30 -0.21 -2.14 -3.42
C ALA A 30 0.85 -1.10 -3.11
N MET A 31 2.04 -1.29 -3.65
CA MET A 31 3.15 -0.36 -3.47
C MET A 31 2.76 1.04 -3.91
N GLN A 32 2.13 1.13 -5.08
CA GLN A 32 1.71 2.41 -5.62
C GLN A 32 0.75 3.10 -4.67
N ALA A 33 -0.24 2.36 -4.17
CA ALA A 33 -1.23 2.94 -3.26
C ALA A 33 -0.57 3.41 -1.97
N PHE A 34 0.32 2.60 -1.41
CA PHE A 34 0.99 2.99 -0.17
C PHE A 34 1.90 4.19 -0.38
N LYS A 35 2.54 4.28 -1.54
CA LYS A 35 3.35 5.46 -1.84
C LYS A 35 2.50 6.71 -1.89
N GLU A 36 1.31 6.62 -2.47
CA GLU A 36 0.41 7.75 -2.48
C GLU A 36 0.03 8.15 -1.07
N ALA A 37 -0.16 7.16 -0.21
CA ALA A 37 -0.54 7.44 1.18
C ALA A 37 0.57 8.18 1.93
N THR A 38 1.83 8.02 1.53
CA THR A 38 2.91 8.72 2.23
C THR A 38 2.84 10.23 2.05
N ALA A 39 2.06 10.70 1.09
CA ALA A 39 1.88 12.13 0.89
C ALA A 39 1.07 12.76 2.01
N PHE A 40 0.36 11.95 2.78
CA PHE A 40 -0.50 12.45 3.86
C PHE A 40 0.16 12.21 5.20
N SER A 41 0.45 13.31 5.90
CA SER A 41 1.24 13.22 7.12
C SER A 41 0.63 12.28 8.16
N ASP A 42 -0.70 12.17 8.19
CA ASP A 42 -1.37 11.29 9.15
C ASP A 42 -0.97 9.84 8.96
N TYR A 43 -0.67 9.45 7.75
CA TYR A 43 -0.40 8.06 7.45
C TYR A 43 1.00 7.83 6.91
N ARG A 44 1.82 8.87 6.90
CA ARG A 44 3.14 8.78 6.28
C ARG A 44 3.98 7.66 6.86
N ASP A 45 4.07 7.60 8.19
CA ASP A 45 4.92 6.61 8.82
C ASP A 45 4.41 5.19 8.57
N GLN A 46 3.09 5.00 8.71
CA GLN A 46 2.51 3.70 8.45
C GLN A 46 2.71 3.29 7.00
N ALA A 47 2.45 4.23 6.10
CA ALA A 47 2.57 3.93 4.68
C ALA A 47 4.00 3.59 4.31
N LYS A 48 4.96 4.28 4.90
CA LYS A 48 6.37 3.97 4.65
C LYS A 48 6.70 2.54 5.08
N GLN A 49 6.20 2.14 6.23
CA GLN A 49 6.44 0.79 6.71
C GLN A 49 5.83 -0.22 5.75
N TRP A 50 4.64 0.07 5.26
CA TRP A 50 4.00 -0.80 4.30
C TRP A 50 4.79 -0.89 3.00
N VAL A 51 5.33 0.24 2.54
CA VAL A 51 6.13 0.24 1.32
C VAL A 51 7.33 -0.68 1.50
N VAL A 52 8.01 -0.58 2.63
CA VAL A 52 9.16 -1.44 2.90
C VAL A 52 8.71 -2.90 2.97
N PHE A 53 7.62 -3.16 3.66
CA PHE A 53 7.13 -4.51 3.82
C PHE A 53 6.76 -5.14 2.48
N VAL A 54 6.01 -4.41 1.66
CA VAL A 54 5.61 -4.92 0.36
C VAL A 54 6.82 -5.10 -0.53
N SER A 55 7.77 -4.19 -0.46
CA SER A 55 9.00 -4.30 -1.21
C SER A 55 9.72 -5.59 -0.87
N GLN A 56 9.78 -5.95 0.41
CA GLN A 56 10.41 -7.19 0.83
C GLN A 56 9.65 -8.41 0.29
N GLU A 57 8.33 -8.32 0.26
CA GLU A 57 7.54 -9.42 -0.27
C GLU A 57 7.80 -9.61 -1.76
N ILE A 58 7.96 -8.52 -2.48
CA ILE A 58 8.27 -8.61 -3.91
C ILE A 58 9.61 -9.32 -4.10
N GLU A 59 10.60 -8.94 -3.31
CA GLU A 59 11.92 -9.56 -3.40
C GLU A 59 11.84 -11.04 -3.06
N ARG A 60 11.10 -11.35 -2.02
CA ARG A 60 10.96 -12.74 -1.62
C ARG A 60 10.31 -13.58 -2.72
N GLU A 61 9.28 -13.03 -3.35
CA GLU A 61 8.59 -13.73 -4.42
C GLU A 61 9.54 -14.02 -5.56
N ARG A 62 10.38 -13.05 -5.90
CA ARG A 62 11.33 -13.24 -6.98
C ARG A 62 12.31 -14.36 -6.68
N VAL A 63 12.82 -14.36 -5.46
CA VAL A 63 13.79 -15.37 -5.05
C VAL A 63 13.15 -16.75 -5.04
N VAL A 64 11.95 -16.84 -4.49
CA VAL A 64 11.27 -18.13 -4.39
C VAL A 64 10.94 -18.68 -5.76
N ARG A 65 10.67 -17.83 -6.72
CA ARG A 65 10.39 -18.28 -8.06
C ARG A 65 11.61 -18.81 -8.78
N GLY A 66 12.74 -18.64 -8.19
CA GLY A 66 13.95 -19.11 -8.85
C GLY A 66 14.30 -18.28 -10.04
N ASP A 67 14.13 -17.01 -9.92
CA ASP A 67 14.47 -16.10 -10.98
C ASP A 67 15.93 -15.99 -11.17
N THR A 68 16.58 -16.94 -10.92
CA THR A 68 17.99 -16.96 -11.11
C THR A 68 18.34 -17.14 -12.56
#